data_bfad676d74190c28a4ae9f2555d053e7
#
_entry.id   bfad676d74190c28a4ae9f2555d053e7
#
_cell.length_a   1.000
_cell.length_b   1.000
_cell.length_c   1.000
_cell.angle_alpha   90.00
_cell.angle_beta   90.00
_cell.angle_gamma   90.00
#
_symmetry.space_group_name_H-M   'P 1'
#
loop_
_entity.id
_entity.type
_entity.pdbx_description
1 polymer ?
#
loop_
_entity_poly.entity_id
_entity_poly.type
_entity_poly.pdbx_seq_one_letter_code
_entity_poly.pdbx_strand_id
1 'polypeptide(L)'
;MSLPQSYRKITFADIALDDVARVDTFETLVDFVANYPSPDQKGLYIYGDMGVGKSFMLAAMAHELSEVATTIIHYPSFTIDVKNGIKDGSVKEQIDAVKEAEVLVLDDIGAEQFSSWIRDDVLQVILQYRMIEELPTFFTSNYSFADLEAKLSNGRQGDETWQAKRVMERIRFLAKEVHLKGVNRR
;
A
#
# COMPACT_ATOMS: atom_id res chain seq x y z
N MET A 1 -5.59 7.09 10.83
CA MET A 1 -6.51 5.93 10.84
C MET A 1 -5.81 4.78 11.52
N SER A 2 -6.38 4.17 12.53
CA SER A 2 -5.67 3.16 13.31
C SER A 2 -5.92 1.77 12.73
N LEU A 3 -4.86 0.95 12.66
CA LEU A 3 -4.95 -0.49 12.45
C LEU A 3 -6.07 -1.12 13.29
N PRO A 4 -6.77 -2.14 12.77
CA PRO A 4 -7.62 -2.97 13.58
C PRO A 4 -6.89 -3.42 14.85
N GLN A 5 -7.57 -3.46 15.99
CA GLN A 5 -6.93 -3.82 17.27
C GLN A 5 -6.19 -5.17 17.19
N SER A 6 -6.71 -6.10 16.38
CA SER A 6 -6.09 -7.40 16.11
C SER A 6 -4.70 -7.32 15.46
N TYR A 7 -4.40 -6.25 14.73
CA TYR A 7 -3.11 -6.09 14.04
C TYR A 7 -2.05 -5.34 14.85
N ARG A 8 -2.44 -4.69 15.97
CA ARG A 8 -1.53 -3.86 16.77
C ARG A 8 -0.47 -4.63 17.54
N LYS A 9 -0.62 -5.95 17.67
CA LYS A 9 0.29 -6.80 18.47
C LYS A 9 0.96 -7.88 17.63
N ILE A 10 0.80 -7.85 16.31
CA ILE A 10 1.40 -8.84 15.42
C ILE A 10 2.88 -8.52 15.27
N THR A 11 3.71 -9.55 15.48
CA THR A 11 5.16 -9.52 15.31
C THR A 11 5.60 -10.46 14.19
N PHE A 12 6.84 -10.41 13.79
CA PHE A 12 7.41 -11.36 12.83
C PHE A 12 7.34 -12.81 13.32
N ALA A 13 7.35 -13.05 14.64
CA ALA A 13 7.21 -14.40 15.22
C ALA A 13 5.82 -15.03 14.97
N ASP A 14 4.81 -14.24 14.68
CA ASP A 14 3.44 -14.71 14.41
C ASP A 14 3.25 -15.13 12.93
N ILE A 15 4.24 -14.93 12.06
CA ILE A 15 4.12 -15.22 10.64
C ILE A 15 4.46 -16.70 10.39
N ALA A 16 3.47 -17.47 9.90
CA ALA A 16 3.70 -18.84 9.45
C ALA A 16 4.50 -18.85 8.14
N LEU A 17 5.64 -19.53 8.13
CA LEU A 17 6.55 -19.66 6.99
C LEU A 17 6.43 -21.07 6.37
N ASP A 18 5.31 -21.37 5.79
CA ASP A 18 4.90 -22.70 5.31
C ASP A 18 4.97 -22.87 3.78
N ASP A 19 5.38 -21.82 3.06
CA ASP A 19 5.65 -21.87 1.62
C ASP A 19 6.78 -20.90 1.22
N VAL A 20 7.42 -21.19 0.07
CA VAL A 20 8.62 -20.46 -0.41
C VAL A 20 8.31 -18.97 -0.65
N ALA A 21 7.16 -18.65 -1.26
CA ALA A 21 6.82 -17.25 -1.55
C ALA A 21 6.64 -16.42 -0.26
N ARG A 22 6.15 -17.05 0.81
CA ARG A 22 6.06 -16.41 2.13
C ARG A 22 7.42 -16.21 2.76
N VAL A 23 8.31 -17.21 2.68
CA VAL A 23 9.67 -17.11 3.18
C VAL A 23 10.40 -15.96 2.48
N ASP A 24 10.41 -15.93 1.15
CA ASP A 24 11.07 -14.89 0.37
C ASP A 24 10.53 -13.48 0.68
N THR A 25 9.20 -13.37 0.82
CA THR A 25 8.54 -12.11 1.19
C THR A 25 8.94 -11.68 2.60
N PHE A 26 8.92 -12.62 3.54
CA PHE A 26 9.30 -12.39 4.93
C PHE A 26 10.76 -11.95 5.06
N GLU A 27 11.70 -12.66 4.42
CA GLU A 27 13.12 -12.30 4.41
C GLU A 27 13.32 -10.87 3.87
N THR A 28 12.62 -10.50 2.81
CA THR A 28 12.68 -9.13 2.26
C THR A 28 12.19 -8.09 3.27
N LEU A 29 11.15 -8.39 4.04
CA LEU A 29 10.66 -7.47 5.09
C LEU A 29 11.61 -7.39 6.28
N VAL A 30 12.23 -8.52 6.67
CA VAL A 30 13.25 -8.54 7.72
C VAL A 30 14.47 -7.71 7.31
N ASP A 31 14.95 -7.89 6.07
CA ASP A 31 16.06 -7.11 5.53
C ASP A 31 15.74 -5.60 5.47
N PHE A 32 14.50 -5.27 5.10
CA PHE A 32 14.06 -3.88 5.11
C PHE A 32 14.15 -3.28 6.52
N VAL A 33 13.59 -3.95 7.52
CA VAL A 33 13.60 -3.48 8.93
C VAL A 33 15.03 -3.37 9.47
N ALA A 34 15.86 -4.38 9.21
CA ALA A 34 17.24 -4.44 9.71
C ALA A 34 18.13 -3.32 9.14
N ASN A 35 17.83 -2.84 7.93
CA ASN A 35 18.63 -1.84 7.25
C ASN A 35 17.99 -0.45 7.20
N TYR A 36 16.80 -0.27 7.77
CA TYR A 36 16.12 1.03 7.76
C TYR A 36 16.71 1.98 8.82
N PRO A 37 16.92 3.29 8.51
CA PRO A 37 16.80 3.89 7.20
C PRO A 37 18.07 3.65 6.34
N SER A 38 17.85 3.35 5.05
CA SER A 38 18.93 3.25 4.07
C SER A 38 18.51 3.93 2.77
N PRO A 39 19.43 4.55 2.04
CA PRO A 39 19.15 5.11 0.72
C PRO A 39 18.56 4.07 -0.23
N ASP A 40 17.67 4.50 -1.12
CA ASP A 40 17.08 3.68 -2.20
C ASP A 40 16.26 2.46 -1.73
N GLN A 41 15.86 2.39 -0.46
CA GLN A 41 15.00 1.31 0.03
C GLN A 41 13.61 1.38 -0.60
N LYS A 42 13.30 0.38 -1.42
CA LYS A 42 11.97 0.21 -2.01
C LYS A 42 11.08 -0.64 -1.11
N GLY A 43 9.79 -0.32 -1.14
CA GLY A 43 8.78 -1.16 -0.52
C GLY A 43 8.43 -2.40 -1.35
N LEU A 44 7.38 -3.09 -0.92
CA LEU A 44 6.79 -4.23 -1.64
C LEU A 44 5.34 -3.92 -2.01
N TYR A 45 4.95 -4.37 -3.20
CA TYR A 45 3.57 -4.50 -3.63
C TYR A 45 3.20 -5.97 -3.54
N ILE A 46 2.54 -6.34 -2.43
CA ILE A 46 2.17 -7.73 -2.15
C ILE A 46 0.75 -7.98 -2.68
N TYR A 47 0.60 -8.83 -3.68
CA TYR A 47 -0.71 -9.18 -4.20
C TYR A 47 -1.02 -10.68 -4.08
N GLY A 48 -2.28 -11.04 -4.14
CA GLY A 48 -2.78 -12.41 -4.06
C GLY A 48 -4.20 -12.47 -3.52
N ASP A 49 -4.72 -13.69 -3.35
CA ASP A 49 -6.09 -13.94 -2.95
C ASP A 49 -6.44 -13.35 -1.57
N MET A 50 -7.74 -13.21 -1.31
CA MET A 50 -8.22 -12.78 -0.01
C MET A 50 -7.83 -13.79 1.09
N GLY A 51 -7.37 -13.27 2.23
CA GLY A 51 -7.08 -14.10 3.40
C GLY A 51 -5.71 -14.77 3.41
N VAL A 52 -4.87 -14.62 2.37
CA VAL A 52 -3.53 -15.23 2.35
C VAL A 52 -2.52 -14.56 3.31
N GLY A 53 -2.90 -13.47 3.99
CA GLY A 53 -2.08 -12.84 5.03
C GLY A 53 -1.22 -11.65 4.57
N LYS A 54 -1.55 -11.00 3.44
CA LYS A 54 -0.82 -9.81 2.93
C LYS A 54 -0.71 -8.70 3.97
N SER A 55 -1.86 -8.21 4.44
CA SER A 55 -1.94 -7.13 5.44
C SER A 55 -1.32 -7.53 6.77
N PHE A 56 -1.39 -8.82 7.14
CA PHE A 56 -0.79 -9.36 8.34
C PHE A 56 0.73 -9.23 8.32
N MET A 57 1.38 -9.56 7.21
CA MET A 57 2.83 -9.44 7.06
C MET A 57 3.31 -7.98 7.15
N LEU A 58 2.59 -7.04 6.52
CA LEU A 58 2.96 -5.62 6.60
C LEU A 58 2.64 -5.01 7.97
N ALA A 59 1.63 -5.50 8.68
CA ALA A 59 1.37 -5.10 10.06
C ALA A 59 2.49 -5.58 11.01
N ALA A 60 2.99 -6.80 10.82
CA ALA A 60 4.15 -7.29 11.56
C ALA A 60 5.40 -6.43 11.31
N MET A 61 5.71 -6.14 10.04
CA MET A 61 6.82 -5.24 9.69
C MET A 61 6.68 -3.86 10.36
N ALA A 62 5.49 -3.27 10.32
CA ALA A 62 5.24 -1.99 10.95
C ALA A 62 5.41 -2.03 12.48
N HIS A 63 5.12 -3.16 13.11
CA HIS A 63 5.38 -3.36 14.54
C HIS A 63 6.87 -3.41 14.86
N GLU A 64 7.65 -4.10 14.04
CA GLU A 64 9.12 -4.16 14.20
C GLU A 64 9.79 -2.78 13.98
N LEU A 65 9.18 -1.91 13.19
CA LEU A 65 9.57 -0.50 13.01
C LEU A 65 9.00 0.42 14.09
N SER A 66 8.83 -0.04 15.33
CA SER A 66 8.09 0.66 16.38
C SER A 66 8.59 2.08 16.72
N GLU A 67 9.85 2.38 16.44
CA GLU A 67 10.47 3.71 16.65
C GLU A 67 10.32 4.62 15.43
N VAL A 68 9.78 4.11 14.32
CA VAL A 68 9.60 4.84 13.07
C VAL A 68 8.14 5.21 12.90
N ALA A 69 7.86 6.41 12.41
CA ALA A 69 6.50 6.86 12.13
C ALA A 69 5.91 6.11 10.92
N THR A 70 5.52 4.84 11.14
CA THR A 70 4.85 4.00 10.12
C THR A 70 3.35 4.26 10.13
N THR A 71 2.83 4.67 8.97
CA THR A 71 1.41 4.91 8.76
C THR A 71 0.81 3.79 7.92
N ILE A 72 -0.21 3.12 8.43
CA ILE A 72 -0.97 2.11 7.70
C ILE A 72 -2.36 2.64 7.41
N ILE A 73 -2.71 2.67 6.14
CA ILE A 73 -3.97 3.18 5.62
C ILE A 73 -4.71 2.06 4.92
N HIS A 74 -5.92 1.72 5.38
CA HIS A 74 -6.86 0.92 4.60
C HIS A 74 -7.40 1.81 3.47
N TYR A 75 -6.88 1.61 2.26
CA TYR A 75 -7.05 2.54 1.15
C TYR A 75 -8.52 2.77 0.76
N PRO A 76 -9.40 1.73 0.69
CA PRO A 76 -10.83 1.95 0.43
C PRO A 76 -11.51 2.89 1.44
N SER A 77 -11.20 2.76 2.73
CA SER A 77 -11.76 3.66 3.76
C SER A 77 -11.23 5.08 3.62
N PHE A 78 -9.92 5.22 3.36
CA PHE A 78 -9.29 6.51 3.12
C PHE A 78 -9.95 7.27 1.96
N THR A 79 -10.28 6.58 0.86
CA THR A 79 -10.96 7.23 -0.28
C THR A 79 -12.34 7.77 0.08
N ILE A 80 -13.05 7.11 1.01
CA ILE A 80 -14.33 7.59 1.54
C ILE A 80 -14.11 8.82 2.42
N ASP A 81 -13.13 8.78 3.31
CA ASP A 81 -12.82 9.89 4.21
C ASP A 81 -12.40 11.14 3.44
N VAL A 82 -11.56 10.99 2.41
CA VAL A 82 -11.16 12.11 1.52
C VAL A 82 -12.38 12.70 0.79
N LYS A 83 -13.29 11.87 0.29
CA LYS A 83 -14.53 12.36 -0.34
C LYS A 83 -15.42 13.12 0.65
N ASN A 84 -15.50 12.66 1.88
CA ASN A 84 -16.24 13.36 2.94
C ASN A 84 -15.56 14.70 3.31
N GLY A 85 -14.23 14.72 3.31
CA GLY A 85 -13.42 15.91 3.58
C GLY A 85 -13.62 17.08 2.60
N ILE A 86 -14.25 16.83 1.44
CA ILE A 86 -14.63 17.92 0.50
C ILE A 86 -15.61 18.90 1.17
N LYS A 87 -16.47 18.40 2.06
CA LYS A 87 -17.50 19.21 2.71
C LYS A 87 -16.96 20.14 3.80
N ASP A 88 -15.93 19.71 4.50
CA ASP A 88 -15.33 20.42 5.64
C ASP A 88 -13.95 21.02 5.33
N GLY A 89 -13.45 20.82 4.11
CA GLY A 89 -12.17 21.36 3.65
C GLY A 89 -10.94 20.59 4.14
N SER A 90 -11.10 19.40 4.74
CA SER A 90 -9.98 18.62 5.31
C SER A 90 -9.20 17.77 4.30
N VAL A 91 -9.57 17.79 3.00
CA VAL A 91 -8.92 16.98 1.95
C VAL A 91 -7.41 17.17 1.93
N LYS A 92 -6.95 18.42 1.95
CA LYS A 92 -5.52 18.72 1.89
C LYS A 92 -4.77 18.15 3.09
N GLU A 93 -5.29 18.34 4.29
CA GLU A 93 -4.69 17.82 5.53
C GLU A 93 -4.58 16.29 5.52
N GLN A 94 -5.63 15.60 5.05
CA GLN A 94 -5.64 14.14 4.91
C GLN A 94 -4.59 13.64 3.91
N ILE A 95 -4.44 14.31 2.76
CA ILE A 95 -3.44 13.97 1.75
C ILE A 95 -2.03 14.24 2.29
N ASP A 96 -1.80 15.39 2.92
CA ASP A 96 -0.50 15.77 3.48
C ASP A 96 -0.05 14.79 4.56
N ALA A 97 -0.93 14.39 5.46
CA ALA A 97 -0.63 13.40 6.51
C ALA A 97 -0.18 12.04 5.95
N VAL A 98 -0.77 11.63 4.82
CA VAL A 98 -0.43 10.34 4.18
C VAL A 98 0.84 10.44 3.35
N LYS A 99 1.00 11.48 2.54
CA LYS A 99 2.17 11.60 1.66
C LYS A 99 3.48 11.81 2.42
N GLU A 100 3.43 12.45 3.61
CA GLU A 100 4.60 12.80 4.43
C GLU A 100 4.99 11.73 5.46
N ALA A 101 4.22 10.65 5.58
CA ALA A 101 4.57 9.54 6.47
C ALA A 101 5.96 8.98 6.14
N GLU A 102 6.82 8.74 7.14
CA GLU A 102 8.17 8.20 6.95
C GLU A 102 8.12 6.86 6.21
N VAL A 103 7.32 5.93 6.72
CA VAL A 103 6.99 4.66 6.05
C VAL A 103 5.48 4.57 5.88
N LEU A 104 5.02 4.32 4.66
CA LEU A 104 3.59 4.22 4.33
C LEU A 104 3.23 2.81 3.88
N VAL A 105 2.13 2.30 4.42
CA VAL A 105 1.45 1.10 3.92
C VAL A 105 0.07 1.49 3.39
N LEU A 106 -0.17 1.30 2.10
CA LEU A 106 -1.48 1.42 1.46
C LEU A 106 -2.09 0.01 1.34
N ASP A 107 -2.99 -0.30 2.27
CA ASP A 107 -3.60 -1.62 2.39
C ASP A 107 -4.86 -1.73 1.52
N ASP A 108 -4.97 -2.83 0.77
CA ASP A 108 -6.09 -3.21 -0.08
C ASP A 108 -6.38 -2.24 -1.24
N ILE A 109 -5.31 -1.73 -1.88
CA ILE A 109 -5.44 -0.86 -3.07
C ILE A 109 -6.10 -1.63 -4.22
N GLY A 110 -7.03 -0.99 -4.91
CA GLY A 110 -7.85 -1.58 -5.97
C GLY A 110 -9.16 -2.18 -5.47
N ALA A 111 -9.41 -2.30 -4.16
CA ALA A 111 -10.69 -2.74 -3.61
C ALA A 111 -11.72 -1.60 -3.50
N GLU A 112 -11.27 -0.34 -3.59
CA GLU A 112 -12.14 0.83 -3.56
C GLU A 112 -13.04 0.92 -4.80
N GLN A 113 -14.14 1.67 -4.67
CA GLN A 113 -14.93 2.05 -5.84
C GLN A 113 -14.12 3.02 -6.70
N PHE A 114 -13.94 2.70 -7.97
CA PHE A 114 -13.20 3.52 -8.93
C PHE A 114 -13.70 4.98 -8.97
N SER A 115 -12.74 5.90 -9.01
CA SER A 115 -12.98 7.33 -9.17
C SER A 115 -11.77 7.96 -9.84
N SER A 116 -11.98 8.58 -11.03
CA SER A 116 -10.90 9.29 -11.74
C SER A 116 -10.30 10.40 -10.88
N TRP A 117 -11.13 11.13 -10.12
CA TRP A 117 -10.66 12.16 -9.19
C TRP A 117 -9.75 11.59 -8.08
N ILE A 118 -10.14 10.47 -7.45
CA ILE A 118 -9.30 9.81 -6.44
C ILE A 118 -7.99 9.33 -7.06
N ARG A 119 -8.03 8.77 -8.27
CA ARG A 119 -6.82 8.30 -8.96
C ARG A 119 -5.86 9.46 -9.28
N ASP A 120 -6.40 10.56 -9.86
CA ASP A 120 -5.57 11.61 -10.45
C ASP A 120 -5.21 12.72 -9.46
N ASP A 121 -6.14 13.14 -8.60
CA ASP A 121 -5.96 14.27 -7.69
C ASP A 121 -5.56 13.84 -6.25
N VAL A 122 -5.69 12.56 -5.91
CA VAL A 122 -5.34 12.06 -4.57
C VAL A 122 -4.18 11.06 -4.65
N LEU A 123 -4.39 9.89 -5.25
CA LEU A 123 -3.40 8.82 -5.28
C LEU A 123 -2.13 9.27 -6.03
N GLN A 124 -2.28 9.84 -7.22
CA GLN A 124 -1.14 10.30 -8.01
C GLN A 124 -0.32 11.37 -7.27
N VAL A 125 -0.95 12.28 -6.55
CA VAL A 125 -0.27 13.32 -5.77
C VAL A 125 0.54 12.71 -4.63
N ILE A 126 -0.05 11.76 -3.89
CA ILE A 126 0.64 11.03 -2.82
C ILE A 126 1.86 10.30 -3.38
N LEU A 127 1.67 9.50 -4.43
CA LEU A 127 2.74 8.68 -5.00
C LEU A 127 3.85 9.52 -5.64
N GLN A 128 3.50 10.65 -6.29
CA GLN A 128 4.48 11.57 -6.87
C GLN A 128 5.38 12.18 -5.81
N TYR A 129 4.80 12.66 -4.70
CA TYR A 129 5.57 13.22 -3.58
C TYR A 129 6.52 12.16 -3.01
N ARG A 130 6.00 10.97 -2.71
CA ARG A 130 6.78 9.88 -2.11
C ARG A 130 7.90 9.37 -3.02
N MET A 131 7.68 9.39 -4.34
CA MET A 131 8.70 9.06 -5.32
C MET A 131 9.84 10.09 -5.34
N ILE A 132 9.52 11.40 -5.27
CA ILE A 132 10.51 12.47 -5.26
C ILE A 132 11.32 12.49 -3.97
N GLU A 133 10.67 12.28 -2.84
CA GLU A 133 11.29 12.25 -1.51
C GLU A 133 11.87 10.87 -1.15
N GLU A 134 11.81 9.90 -2.08
CA GLU A 134 12.31 8.52 -1.90
C GLU A 134 11.79 7.82 -0.63
N LEU A 135 10.54 8.10 -0.26
CA LEU A 135 9.92 7.57 0.96
C LEU A 135 9.43 6.13 0.74
N PRO A 136 9.85 5.16 1.58
CA PRO A 136 9.43 3.77 1.46
C PRO A 136 7.92 3.61 1.51
N THR A 137 7.36 2.94 0.48
CA THR A 137 5.92 2.76 0.33
C THR A 137 5.59 1.30 0.03
N PHE A 138 4.74 0.72 0.87
CA PHE A 138 4.28 -0.65 0.75
C PHE A 138 2.82 -0.69 0.33
N PHE A 139 2.44 -1.75 -0.38
CA PHE A 139 1.08 -1.93 -0.86
C PHE A 139 0.61 -3.35 -0.63
N THR A 140 -0.67 -3.53 -0.35
CA THR A 140 -1.33 -4.81 -0.54
C THR A 140 -2.46 -4.67 -1.56
N SER A 141 -2.72 -5.73 -2.33
CA SER A 141 -3.79 -5.78 -3.31
C SER A 141 -4.27 -7.20 -3.57
N ASN A 142 -5.47 -7.33 -4.13
CA ASN A 142 -5.92 -8.58 -4.74
C ASN A 142 -5.57 -8.64 -6.25
N TYR A 143 -5.01 -7.58 -6.79
CA TYR A 143 -4.71 -7.42 -8.20
C TYR A 143 -3.20 -7.41 -8.45
N SER A 144 -2.74 -8.09 -9.51
CA SER A 144 -1.38 -7.88 -10.03
C SER A 144 -1.21 -6.46 -10.57
N PHE A 145 0.01 -6.05 -10.86
CA PHE A 145 0.26 -4.75 -11.52
C PHE A 145 -0.55 -4.60 -12.81
N ALA A 146 -0.63 -5.65 -13.62
CA ALA A 146 -1.37 -5.62 -14.87
C ALA A 146 -2.88 -5.47 -14.66
N ASP A 147 -3.44 -6.20 -13.69
CA ASP A 147 -4.86 -6.15 -13.37
C ASP A 147 -5.25 -4.83 -12.71
N LEU A 148 -4.38 -4.29 -11.83
CA LEU A 148 -4.61 -2.97 -11.24
C LEU A 148 -4.57 -1.87 -12.31
N GLU A 149 -3.62 -1.92 -13.24
CA GLU A 149 -3.55 -0.96 -14.36
C GLU A 149 -4.83 -1.02 -15.21
N ALA A 150 -5.29 -2.22 -15.56
CA ALA A 150 -6.55 -2.40 -16.29
C ALA A 150 -7.74 -1.83 -15.52
N LYS A 151 -7.82 -2.06 -14.21
CA LYS A 151 -8.87 -1.51 -13.35
C LYS A 151 -8.84 0.02 -13.30
N LEU A 152 -7.67 0.61 -13.16
CA LEU A 152 -7.47 2.06 -13.12
C LEU A 152 -7.72 2.75 -14.48
N SER A 153 -7.68 2.00 -15.58
CA SER A 153 -7.95 2.48 -16.94
C SER A 153 -9.44 2.60 -17.27
N ASN A 154 -10.31 1.95 -16.49
CA ASN A 154 -11.76 1.89 -16.73
C ASN A 154 -12.51 3.10 -16.16
N GLY A 155 -12.25 4.31 -16.69
CA GLY A 155 -12.95 5.52 -16.30
C GLY A 155 -14.36 5.65 -16.89
N ARG A 156 -15.19 6.50 -16.26
CA ARG A 156 -16.56 6.79 -16.75
C ARG A 156 -16.59 7.52 -18.09
N GLN A 157 -15.49 8.17 -18.48
CA GLN A 157 -15.38 8.99 -19.69
C GLN A 157 -14.69 8.27 -20.86
N GLY A 158 -14.47 6.95 -20.77
CA GLY A 158 -13.83 6.15 -21.81
C GLY A 158 -12.45 5.63 -21.40
N ASP A 159 -11.55 5.49 -22.39
CA ASP A 159 -10.20 4.97 -22.16
C ASP A 159 -9.32 5.98 -21.44
N GLU A 160 -9.00 5.68 -20.18
CA GLU A 160 -8.12 6.46 -19.31
C GLU A 160 -6.76 5.75 -19.09
N THR A 161 -6.32 4.99 -20.07
CA THR A 161 -5.09 4.17 -20.01
C THR A 161 -3.85 5.01 -19.69
N TRP A 162 -3.76 6.23 -20.23
CA TRP A 162 -2.61 7.11 -19.97
C TRP A 162 -2.52 7.51 -18.48
N GLN A 163 -3.63 7.88 -17.89
CA GLN A 163 -3.70 8.26 -16.48
C GLN A 163 -3.35 7.08 -15.57
N ALA A 164 -3.89 5.89 -15.88
CA ALA A 164 -3.57 4.66 -15.17
C ALA A 164 -2.08 4.32 -15.24
N LYS A 165 -1.46 4.42 -16.43
CA LYS A 165 -0.03 4.18 -16.62
C LYS A 165 0.83 5.11 -15.76
N ARG A 166 0.48 6.40 -15.67
CA ARG A 166 1.20 7.36 -14.82
C ARG A 166 1.19 6.97 -13.35
N VAL A 167 0.07 6.47 -12.83
CA VAL A 167 -0.02 5.96 -11.46
C VAL A 167 0.83 4.70 -11.30
N MET A 168 0.71 3.75 -12.25
CA MET A 168 1.43 2.48 -12.18
C MET A 168 2.95 2.64 -12.30
N GLU A 169 3.44 3.61 -13.07
CA GLU A 169 4.88 3.94 -13.12
C GLU A 169 5.42 4.32 -11.74
N ARG A 170 4.66 5.11 -10.97
CA ARG A 170 5.05 5.50 -9.61
C ARG A 170 5.01 4.33 -8.65
N ILE A 171 3.99 3.49 -8.73
CA ILE A 171 3.91 2.27 -7.91
C ILE A 171 5.10 1.35 -8.20
N ARG A 172 5.44 1.13 -9.49
CA ARG A 172 6.60 0.31 -9.91
C ARG A 172 7.94 0.92 -9.47
N PHE A 173 8.02 2.24 -9.41
CA PHE A 173 9.22 2.91 -8.89
C PHE A 173 9.36 2.68 -7.38
N LEU A 174 8.27 2.82 -6.62
CA LEU A 174 8.25 2.77 -5.16
C LEU A 174 8.32 1.34 -4.59
N ALA A 175 7.83 0.35 -5.33
CA ALA A 175 7.67 -1.00 -4.79
C ALA A 175 7.95 -2.10 -5.81
N LYS A 176 8.51 -3.22 -5.32
CA LYS A 176 8.69 -4.46 -6.07
C LYS A 176 7.42 -5.32 -5.96
N GLU A 177 6.93 -5.83 -7.09
CA GLU A 177 5.78 -6.72 -7.12
C GLU A 177 6.13 -8.11 -6.57
N VAL A 178 5.29 -8.63 -5.69
CA VAL A 178 5.40 -9.96 -5.09
C VAL A 178 4.04 -10.64 -5.06
N HIS A 179 3.96 -11.85 -5.62
CA HIS A 179 2.76 -12.67 -5.56
C HIS A 179 2.77 -13.56 -4.32
N LEU A 180 1.95 -13.24 -3.34
CA LEU A 180 1.75 -14.08 -2.16
C LEU A 180 0.63 -15.08 -2.43
N LYS A 181 1.02 -16.33 -2.73
CA LYS A 181 0.11 -17.47 -2.85
C LYS A 181 -0.17 -18.08 -1.48
N GLY A 182 -1.20 -18.89 -1.38
CA GLY A 182 -1.46 -19.68 -0.18
C GLY A 182 -2.94 -19.92 0.07
N VAL A 183 -3.21 -20.63 1.16
CA VAL A 183 -4.58 -20.89 1.62
C VAL A 183 -5.15 -19.70 2.40
N ASN A 184 -6.46 -19.60 2.43
CA ASN A 184 -7.14 -18.61 3.28
C ASN A 184 -6.86 -18.92 4.75
N ARG A 185 -6.34 -17.95 5.50
CA ARG A 185 -5.91 -18.04 6.90
C ARG A 185 -6.82 -17.29 7.87
N ARG A 186 -8.00 -16.86 7.41
CA ARG A 186 -9.03 -16.22 8.24
C ARG A 186 -9.90 -17.23 8.91
#